data_145d828c115a9b67ad1591fd1ae60a14
#
_entry.id   145d828c115a9b67ad1591fd1ae60a14
#
_cell.length_a   1.000
_cell.length_b   1.000
_cell.length_c   1.000
_cell.angle_alpha   90.00
_cell.angle_beta   90.00
_cell.angle_gamma   90.00
#
_symmetry.space_group_name_H-M   'P 1'
#
loop_
_entity.id
_entity.type
_entity.pdbx_description
1 polymer ?
#
loop_
_entity_poly.entity_id
_entity_poly.type
_entity_poly.pdbx_seq_one_letter_code
_entity_poly.pdbx_strand_id
1 'polypeptide(L)'
;MTLDKGQKFSAKHGPNAQADPIIKDKVNKHAAQGKLPCAVAFKIADELEVSPAEIGKTADLLDLRLSKCQLGLFGYQPAKKAVKARAPENRQLEDAIRKALNDGKLACSDAWDIAGRFKVPKMAVSGACESLNIKIKPCQLGAF
;
A
#
# COMPACT_ATOMS: atom_id res chain seq x y z
N MET A 1 -3.53 -11.35 4.39
CA MET A 1 -2.84 -12.61 4.72
C MET A 1 -1.33 -12.35 4.86
N THR A 2 -0.75 -12.84 5.94
CA THR A 2 0.69 -12.67 6.19
C THR A 2 1.43 -13.92 5.72
N LEU A 3 2.53 -13.72 4.99
CA LEU A 3 3.36 -14.83 4.52
C LEU A 3 4.31 -15.28 5.63
N ASP A 4 4.50 -16.59 5.74
CA ASP A 4 5.55 -17.16 6.58
C ASP A 4 6.92 -16.93 5.92
N LYS A 5 7.96 -16.97 6.73
CA LYS A 5 9.32 -16.81 6.25
C LYS A 5 9.64 -17.90 5.22
N GLY A 6 10.12 -17.50 4.05
CA GLY A 6 10.47 -18.41 2.97
C GLY A 6 9.36 -18.70 1.97
N GLN A 7 8.12 -18.28 2.23
CA GLN A 7 7.05 -18.43 1.25
C GLN A 7 7.15 -17.37 0.16
N LYS A 8 6.78 -17.76 -1.06
CA LYS A 8 6.67 -16.81 -2.18
C LYS A 8 5.37 -16.02 -2.08
N PHE A 9 5.38 -14.79 -2.57
CA PHE A 9 4.19 -13.94 -2.59
C PHE A 9 3.04 -14.57 -3.39
N SER A 10 3.35 -15.32 -4.44
CA SER A 10 2.35 -16.03 -5.24
C SER A 10 1.50 -17.00 -4.41
N ALA A 11 2.01 -17.50 -3.29
CA ALA A 11 1.27 -18.43 -2.42
C ALA A 11 0.00 -17.80 -1.83
N LYS A 12 -0.10 -16.46 -1.76
CA LYS A 12 -1.30 -15.78 -1.26
C LYS A 12 -2.54 -16.02 -2.13
N HIS A 13 -2.36 -16.38 -3.40
CA HIS A 13 -3.45 -16.43 -4.38
C HIS A 13 -3.84 -17.84 -4.80
N GLY A 14 -3.23 -18.86 -4.20
CA GLY A 14 -3.54 -20.27 -4.49
C GLY A 14 -2.81 -20.81 -5.72
N PRO A 15 -2.83 -22.14 -5.91
CA PRO A 15 -2.01 -22.79 -6.94
C PRO A 15 -2.49 -22.55 -8.38
N ASN A 16 -3.75 -22.19 -8.57
CA ASN A 16 -4.33 -22.01 -9.92
C ASN A 16 -4.45 -20.55 -10.34
N ALA A 17 -3.98 -19.61 -9.52
CA ALA A 17 -4.05 -18.19 -9.85
C ALA A 17 -3.07 -17.86 -10.97
N GLN A 18 -3.55 -17.09 -11.95
CA GLN A 18 -2.75 -16.69 -13.11
C GLN A 18 -2.82 -15.18 -13.29
N ALA A 19 -1.72 -14.59 -13.74
CA ALA A 19 -1.66 -13.17 -14.06
C ALA A 19 -2.27 -12.89 -15.43
N ASP A 20 -3.01 -11.79 -15.55
CA ASP A 20 -3.47 -11.30 -16.84
C ASP A 20 -2.24 -10.94 -17.70
N PRO A 21 -2.13 -11.44 -18.94
CA PRO A 21 -0.93 -11.18 -19.76
C PRO A 21 -0.63 -9.70 -20.02
N ILE A 22 -1.65 -8.88 -20.17
CA ILE A 22 -1.48 -7.43 -20.41
C ILE A 22 -0.93 -6.75 -19.17
N ILE A 23 -1.50 -7.06 -18.01
CA ILE A 23 -1.05 -6.51 -16.73
C ILE A 23 0.37 -7.00 -16.44
N LYS A 24 0.61 -8.30 -16.63
CA LYS A 24 1.93 -8.92 -16.43
C LYS A 24 3.01 -8.22 -17.25
N ASP A 25 2.76 -7.98 -18.52
CA ASP A 25 3.72 -7.33 -19.41
C ASP A 25 4.04 -5.91 -18.93
N LYS A 26 3.03 -5.14 -18.58
CA LYS A 26 3.20 -3.76 -18.10
C LYS A 26 3.96 -3.72 -16.77
N VAL A 27 3.62 -4.60 -15.84
CA VAL A 27 4.29 -4.70 -14.55
C VAL A 27 5.77 -5.07 -14.73
N ASN A 28 6.06 -6.06 -15.58
CA ASN A 28 7.44 -6.47 -15.85
C ASN A 28 8.28 -5.35 -16.47
N LYS A 29 7.68 -4.53 -17.33
CA LYS A 29 8.38 -3.39 -17.95
C LYS A 29 8.80 -2.34 -16.93
N HIS A 30 8.04 -2.17 -15.87
CA HIS A 30 8.28 -1.13 -14.87
C HIS A 30 8.96 -1.63 -13.60
N ALA A 31 9.01 -2.95 -13.39
CA ALA A 31 9.70 -3.53 -12.24
C ALA A 31 11.21 -3.46 -12.44
N ALA A 32 11.94 -3.21 -11.37
CA ALA A 32 13.40 -3.18 -11.40
C ALA A 32 13.96 -3.91 -10.19
N GLN A 33 14.95 -4.78 -10.42
CA GLN A 33 15.62 -5.52 -9.35
C GLN A 33 14.64 -6.31 -8.45
N GLY A 34 13.61 -6.87 -9.07
CA GLY A 34 12.60 -7.65 -8.35
C GLY A 34 11.63 -6.82 -7.51
N LYS A 35 11.57 -5.52 -7.74
CA LYS A 35 10.73 -4.59 -6.95
C LYS A 35 9.83 -3.75 -7.84
N LEU A 36 8.64 -3.44 -7.32
CA LEU A 36 7.70 -2.54 -7.96
C LEU A 36 7.29 -1.47 -6.94
N PRO A 37 7.67 -0.20 -7.16
CA PRO A 37 7.26 0.87 -6.23
C PRO A 37 5.75 1.08 -6.20
N CYS A 38 5.21 1.39 -5.04
CA CYS A 38 3.77 1.63 -4.86
C CYS A 38 3.22 2.66 -5.85
N ALA A 39 3.89 3.80 -6.00
CA ALA A 39 3.44 4.85 -6.92
C ALA A 39 3.37 4.36 -8.37
N VAL A 40 4.32 3.54 -8.78
CA VAL A 40 4.35 2.96 -10.13
C VAL A 40 3.19 1.97 -10.30
N ALA A 41 2.91 1.15 -9.29
CA ALA A 41 1.78 0.22 -9.33
C ALA A 41 0.46 0.95 -9.54
N PHE A 42 0.23 2.07 -8.84
CA PHE A 42 -0.98 2.88 -9.00
C PHE A 42 -1.06 3.53 -10.37
N LYS A 43 0.07 3.97 -10.92
CA LYS A 43 0.11 4.53 -12.27
C LYS A 43 -0.29 3.50 -13.32
N ILE A 44 0.20 2.26 -13.18
CA ILE A 44 -0.18 1.17 -14.08
C ILE A 44 -1.69 0.88 -13.97
N ALA A 45 -2.21 0.85 -12.74
CA ALA A 45 -3.65 0.62 -12.54
C ALA A 45 -4.48 1.67 -13.25
N ASP A 46 -4.10 2.95 -13.17
CA ASP A 46 -4.80 4.04 -13.86
C ASP A 46 -4.70 3.90 -15.38
N GLU A 47 -3.52 3.63 -15.91
CA GLU A 47 -3.29 3.49 -17.35
C GLU A 47 -4.09 2.34 -17.96
N LEU A 48 -4.20 1.22 -17.25
CA LEU A 48 -4.92 0.04 -17.73
C LEU A 48 -6.38 -0.01 -17.28
N GLU A 49 -6.81 0.99 -16.49
CA GLU A 49 -8.19 1.07 -15.97
C GLU A 49 -8.58 -0.20 -15.20
N VAL A 50 -7.65 -0.69 -14.37
CA VAL A 50 -7.89 -1.84 -13.48
C VAL A 50 -7.71 -1.40 -12.03
N SER A 51 -8.19 -2.22 -11.09
CA SER A 51 -8.06 -1.90 -9.67
C SER A 51 -6.61 -2.03 -9.20
N PRO A 52 -6.21 -1.27 -8.19
CA PRO A 52 -4.88 -1.46 -7.58
C PRO A 52 -4.66 -2.89 -7.08
N ALA A 53 -5.71 -3.55 -6.57
CA ALA A 53 -5.63 -4.93 -6.10
C ALA A 53 -5.18 -5.89 -7.21
N GLU A 54 -5.61 -5.65 -8.46
CA GLU A 54 -5.19 -6.47 -9.60
C GLU A 54 -3.70 -6.32 -9.88
N ILE A 55 -3.15 -5.11 -9.73
CA ILE A 55 -1.71 -4.89 -9.91
C ILE A 55 -0.94 -5.58 -8.78
N GLY A 56 -1.40 -5.46 -7.54
CA GLY A 56 -0.77 -6.12 -6.40
C GLY A 56 -0.78 -7.64 -6.53
N LYS A 57 -1.91 -8.21 -7.00
CA LYS A 57 -2.02 -9.64 -7.27
C LYS A 57 -1.01 -10.08 -8.34
N THR A 58 -0.90 -9.33 -9.42
CA THR A 58 0.04 -9.62 -10.50
C THR A 58 1.48 -9.58 -9.99
N ALA A 59 1.83 -8.56 -9.20
CA ALA A 59 3.16 -8.49 -8.60
C ALA A 59 3.44 -9.70 -7.71
N ASP A 60 2.48 -10.12 -6.89
CA ASP A 60 2.61 -11.30 -6.06
C ASP A 60 2.84 -12.56 -6.91
N LEU A 61 2.06 -12.74 -7.98
CA LEU A 61 2.19 -13.92 -8.85
C LEU A 61 3.53 -13.95 -9.60
N LEU A 62 4.16 -12.80 -9.81
CA LEU A 62 5.49 -12.70 -10.40
C LEU A 62 6.61 -12.71 -9.35
N ASP A 63 6.25 -12.88 -8.08
CA ASP A 63 7.17 -12.81 -6.94
C ASP A 63 7.96 -11.50 -6.88
N LEU A 64 7.34 -10.41 -7.31
CA LEU A 64 7.89 -9.07 -7.19
C LEU A 64 7.53 -8.47 -5.84
N ARG A 65 8.50 -7.79 -5.23
CA ARG A 65 8.28 -7.12 -3.95
C ARG A 65 7.79 -5.70 -4.20
N LEU A 66 6.67 -5.33 -3.57
CA LEU A 66 6.23 -3.94 -3.56
C LEU A 66 7.17 -3.12 -2.69
N SER A 67 7.48 -1.91 -3.11
CA SER A 67 8.43 -1.04 -2.41
C SER A 67 7.91 0.38 -2.32
N LYS A 68 8.55 1.20 -1.50
CA LYS A 68 8.28 2.63 -1.36
C LYS A 68 6.80 2.94 -1.17
N CYS A 69 6.19 2.31 -0.16
CA CYS A 69 4.81 2.58 0.23
C CYS A 69 4.59 4.09 0.39
N GLN A 70 3.54 4.63 -0.22
CA GLN A 70 3.29 6.07 -0.19
C GLN A 70 2.91 6.60 1.19
N LEU A 71 2.50 5.70 2.09
CA LEU A 71 2.26 6.04 3.50
C LEU A 71 3.53 5.87 4.35
N GLY A 72 4.64 5.46 3.74
CA GLY A 72 5.91 5.31 4.43
C GLY A 72 6.01 4.08 5.32
N LEU A 73 5.13 3.08 5.14
CA LEU A 73 5.03 1.95 6.06
C LEU A 73 6.02 0.82 5.78
N PHE A 74 6.44 0.65 4.55
CA PHE A 74 7.38 -0.41 4.17
C PHE A 74 8.12 -0.10 2.87
N GLY A 75 9.13 -0.92 2.58
CA GLY A 75 9.81 -0.88 1.28
C GLY A 75 10.88 0.19 1.14
N TYR A 76 11.38 0.73 2.23
CA TYR A 76 12.46 1.72 2.26
C TYR A 76 13.75 1.11 2.79
N GLN A 77 14.88 1.74 2.49
CA GLN A 77 16.20 1.34 2.95
C GLN A 77 16.91 2.54 3.56
N PRO A 78 17.73 2.36 4.60
CA PRO A 78 17.97 1.10 5.32
C PRO A 78 16.90 0.77 6.37
N ALA A 79 16.03 1.73 6.71
CA ALA A 79 15.14 1.64 7.87
C ALA A 79 13.83 0.87 7.62
N LYS A 80 13.58 0.34 6.44
CA LYS A 80 12.33 -0.33 6.02
C LYS A 80 11.10 0.56 6.07
N LYS A 81 10.97 1.43 7.06
CA LYS A 81 9.85 2.32 7.31
C LYS A 81 10.32 3.77 7.23
N ALA A 82 9.63 4.61 6.45
CA ALA A 82 9.99 6.02 6.30
C ALA A 82 9.14 6.93 7.17
N VAL A 83 7.92 6.53 7.52
CA VAL A 83 7.00 7.35 8.32
C VAL A 83 7.50 7.46 9.76
N LYS A 84 7.38 8.67 10.32
CA LYS A 84 7.69 8.92 11.74
C LYS A 84 6.41 9.34 12.44
N ALA A 85 6.25 8.92 13.69
CA ALA A 85 5.11 9.34 14.51
C ALA A 85 5.11 10.86 14.66
N ARG A 86 3.97 11.46 14.37
CA ARG A 86 3.79 12.91 14.45
C ARG A 86 2.33 13.20 14.78
N ALA A 87 2.09 14.00 15.82
CA ALA A 87 0.74 14.35 16.21
C ALA A 87 -0.03 14.97 15.03
N PRO A 88 -1.35 14.72 14.91
CA PRO A 88 -2.16 15.38 13.88
C PRO A 88 -2.03 16.88 13.95
N GLU A 89 -1.99 17.55 12.79
CA GLU A 89 -1.82 19.00 12.71
C GLU A 89 -2.96 19.77 13.38
N ASN A 90 -4.17 19.19 13.38
CA ASN A 90 -5.32 19.80 14.00
C ASN A 90 -6.33 18.71 14.41
N ARG A 91 -7.32 19.13 15.18
CA ARG A 91 -8.34 18.22 15.69
C ARG A 91 -9.22 17.65 14.59
N GLN A 92 -9.49 18.44 13.54
CA GLN A 92 -10.31 17.99 12.42
C GLN A 92 -9.68 16.79 11.71
N LEU A 93 -8.36 16.80 11.55
CA LEU A 93 -7.64 15.67 10.96
C LEU A 93 -7.75 14.43 11.83
N GLU A 94 -7.54 14.58 13.14
CA GLU A 94 -7.69 13.47 14.07
C GLU A 94 -9.10 12.90 14.04
N ASP A 95 -10.11 13.77 14.08
CA ASP A 95 -11.52 13.34 14.06
C ASP A 95 -11.86 12.60 12.77
N ALA A 96 -11.35 13.06 11.63
CA ALA A 96 -11.57 12.40 10.34
C ALA A 96 -10.96 10.99 10.33
N ILE A 97 -9.76 10.84 10.87
CA ILE A 97 -9.10 9.54 10.99
C ILE A 97 -9.95 8.61 11.87
N ARG A 98 -10.36 9.07 13.04
CA ARG A 98 -11.13 8.23 13.99
C ARG A 98 -12.50 7.83 13.43
N LYS A 99 -13.16 8.72 12.70
CA LYS A 99 -14.45 8.41 12.05
C LYS A 99 -14.33 7.38 10.93
N ALA A 100 -13.18 7.27 10.30
CA ALA A 100 -12.94 6.36 9.19
C ALA A 100 -12.47 4.96 9.64
N LEU A 101 -12.25 4.74 10.94
CA LEU A 101 -11.74 3.47 11.43
C LEU A 101 -12.73 2.32 11.21
N ASN A 102 -12.19 1.17 10.82
CA ASN A 102 -12.90 -0.10 10.70
C ASN A 102 -12.21 -1.10 11.61
N ASP A 103 -12.92 -1.59 12.64
CA ASP A 103 -12.32 -2.47 13.65
C ASP A 103 -11.04 -1.88 14.27
N GLY A 104 -11.03 -0.56 14.48
CA GLY A 104 -9.89 0.13 15.07
C GLY A 104 -8.72 0.35 14.14
N LYS A 105 -8.89 0.08 12.84
CA LYS A 105 -7.84 0.23 11.81
C LYS A 105 -8.29 1.17 10.72
N LEU A 106 -7.32 1.87 10.12
CA LEU A 106 -7.59 2.78 8.99
C LEU A 106 -7.14 2.10 7.70
N ALA A 107 -8.05 1.98 6.74
CA ALA A 107 -7.70 1.42 5.43
C ALA A 107 -6.78 2.39 4.67
N CYS A 108 -5.86 1.84 3.87
CA CYS A 108 -4.96 2.64 3.03
C CYS A 108 -5.74 3.61 2.13
N SER A 109 -6.84 3.15 1.51
CA SER A 109 -7.68 4.01 0.66
C SER A 109 -8.28 5.19 1.44
N ASP A 110 -8.70 4.96 2.67
CA ASP A 110 -9.24 6.02 3.53
C ASP A 110 -8.14 7.01 3.94
N ALA A 111 -6.92 6.52 4.20
CA ALA A 111 -5.80 7.39 4.52
C ALA A 111 -5.48 8.32 3.34
N TRP A 112 -5.50 7.81 2.12
CA TRP A 112 -5.29 8.62 0.91
C TRP A 112 -6.40 9.65 0.72
N ASP A 113 -7.65 9.24 0.94
CA ASP A 113 -8.81 10.13 0.83
C ASP A 113 -8.72 11.28 1.83
N ILE A 114 -8.40 10.97 3.07
CA ILE A 114 -8.23 11.99 4.11
C ILE A 114 -7.09 12.95 3.75
N ALA A 115 -5.95 12.44 3.28
CA ALA A 115 -4.84 13.29 2.84
C ALA A 115 -5.27 14.26 1.75
N GLY A 116 -6.04 13.78 0.77
CA GLY A 116 -6.57 14.62 -0.30
C GLY A 116 -7.56 15.68 0.19
N ARG A 117 -8.49 15.30 1.06
CA ARG A 117 -9.48 16.24 1.61
C ARG A 117 -8.85 17.35 2.44
N PHE A 118 -7.85 17.03 3.22
CA PHE A 118 -7.17 17.99 4.09
C PHE A 118 -5.97 18.67 3.42
N LYS A 119 -5.66 18.28 2.18
CA LYS A 119 -4.54 18.84 1.41
C LYS A 119 -3.21 18.71 2.16
N VAL A 120 -2.99 17.55 2.76
CA VAL A 120 -1.73 17.23 3.45
C VAL A 120 -1.07 16.04 2.77
N PRO A 121 0.25 15.87 2.95
CA PRO A 121 0.93 14.69 2.42
C PRO A 121 0.36 13.40 3.01
N LYS A 122 0.40 12.31 2.25
CA LYS A 122 -0.06 11.00 2.72
C LYS A 122 0.65 10.58 4.01
N MET A 123 1.95 10.87 4.13
CA MET A 123 2.72 10.56 5.34
C MET A 123 2.31 11.39 6.55
N ALA A 124 1.64 12.53 6.36
CA ALA A 124 1.08 13.28 7.49
C ALA A 124 -0.06 12.48 8.14
N VAL A 125 -0.88 11.80 7.34
CA VAL A 125 -1.95 10.94 7.85
C VAL A 125 -1.37 9.71 8.53
N SER A 126 -0.43 9.00 7.88
CA SER A 126 0.18 7.82 8.50
C SER A 126 1.00 8.17 9.73
N GLY A 127 1.69 9.32 9.74
CA GLY A 127 2.39 9.79 10.92
C GLY A 127 1.47 10.05 12.10
N ALA A 128 0.29 10.64 11.83
CA ALA A 128 -0.74 10.83 12.84
C ALA A 128 -1.23 9.48 13.39
N CYS A 129 -1.46 8.50 12.51
CA CYS A 129 -1.84 7.15 12.93
C CYS A 129 -0.78 6.51 13.81
N GLU A 130 0.50 6.66 13.47
CA GLU A 130 1.59 6.17 14.32
C GLU A 130 1.54 6.79 15.72
N SER A 131 1.32 8.11 15.78
CA SER A 131 1.21 8.84 17.04
C SER A 131 0.03 8.37 17.88
N LEU A 132 -1.08 8.02 17.24
CA LEU A 132 -2.31 7.60 17.89
C LEU A 132 -2.39 6.09 18.13
N ASN A 133 -1.35 5.34 17.78
CA ASN A 133 -1.30 3.88 17.84
C ASN A 133 -2.41 3.21 17.02
N ILE A 134 -2.73 3.78 15.86
CA ILE A 134 -3.71 3.25 14.93
C ILE A 134 -2.97 2.55 13.79
N LYS A 135 -3.30 1.29 13.53
CA LYS A 135 -2.73 0.54 12.41
C LYS A 135 -3.46 0.86 11.13
N ILE A 136 -2.71 0.94 10.03
CA ILE A 136 -3.28 1.09 8.69
C ILE A 136 -3.38 -0.28 8.06
N LYS A 137 -4.59 -0.68 7.67
CA LYS A 137 -4.90 -1.97 7.05
C LYS A 137 -6.34 -1.94 6.53
N PRO A 138 -6.65 -2.52 5.34
CA PRO A 138 -5.74 -3.20 4.42
C PRO A 138 -5.02 -2.25 3.46
N CYS A 139 -3.96 -2.73 2.85
CA CYS A 139 -3.26 -2.07 1.76
C CYS A 139 -4.08 -2.18 0.47
N GLN A 140 -4.13 -1.13 -0.32
CA GLN A 140 -4.87 -1.14 -1.60
C GLN A 140 -4.27 -2.12 -2.61
N LEU A 141 -2.97 -2.40 -2.52
CA LEU A 141 -2.29 -3.35 -3.39
C LEU A 141 -2.27 -4.77 -2.80
N GLY A 142 -2.76 -4.94 -1.58
CA GLY A 142 -2.80 -6.25 -0.93
C GLY A 142 -1.49 -6.68 -0.27
N ALA A 143 -0.58 -5.74 0.05
CA ALA A 143 0.67 -6.08 0.71
C ALA A 143 0.47 -6.43 2.19
N PHE A 144 -0.56 -5.87 2.82
CA PHE A 144 -0.88 -6.12 4.22
C PHE A 144 -2.35 -5.90 4.52
#